data_e19d28dba8e7b9e2f3071276d2b5df27
#
_entry.id   e19d28dba8e7b9e2f3071276d2b5df27
#
_cell.length_a   1.000
_cell.length_b   1.000
_cell.length_c   1.000
_cell.angle_alpha   90.00
_cell.angle_beta   90.00
_cell.angle_gamma   90.00
#
_symmetry.space_group_name_H-M   'P 1'
#
loop_
_entity.id
_entity.type
_entity.pdbx_description
1 polymer ?
#
loop_
_entity_poly.entity_id
_entity_poly.type
_entity_poly.pdbx_seq_one_letter_code
_entity_poly.pdbx_strand_id
1 'polypeptide(L)'
;LPESFQVIDSDDQHRLIRRLLKSLNLDEKRYPAKQIMWYINGKKDEGLRPKHIETYDPNEQVMVKVYEACQQACDRAGLVDFAEILLRSHEVLATHPDVLSHYRKRFRHVLVDEFQDTNSIQYAWIQLISGGHPGGVADELDPSYVRMVGDDDQSIYGWRGARVEN
;
A
#
# COMPACT_ATOMS: atom_id res chain seq x y z
N LEU A 1 10.63 -10.44 -5.72
CA LEU A 1 11.42 -10.36 -4.50
C LEU A 1 12.19 -11.66 -4.30
N PRO A 2 13.43 -11.62 -3.78
CA PRO A 2 14.14 -12.83 -3.36
C PRO A 2 13.45 -13.44 -2.13
N GLU A 3 13.62 -14.75 -1.89
CA GLU A 3 13.08 -15.42 -0.70
C GLU A 3 13.61 -14.80 0.60
N SER A 4 14.83 -14.26 0.56
CA SER A 4 15.51 -13.63 1.69
C SER A 4 15.36 -12.10 1.73
N PHE A 5 14.18 -11.58 1.34
CA PHE A 5 13.94 -10.13 1.45
C PHE A 5 13.98 -9.65 2.90
N GLN A 6 14.35 -8.39 3.08
CA GLN A 6 14.40 -7.76 4.41
C GLN A 6 13.38 -6.64 4.51
N VAL A 7 12.73 -6.57 5.67
CA VAL A 7 11.81 -5.47 5.98
C VAL A 7 12.60 -4.32 6.60
N ILE A 8 12.43 -3.12 6.02
CA ILE A 8 13.04 -1.89 6.54
C ILE A 8 12.04 -1.07 7.33
N ASP A 9 12.52 -0.43 8.38
CA ASP A 9 11.73 0.50 9.17
C ASP A 9 11.70 1.91 8.56
N SER A 10 10.98 2.83 9.21
CA SER A 10 10.85 4.21 8.75
C SER A 10 12.17 4.98 8.74
N ASP A 11 13.09 4.68 9.67
CA ASP A 11 14.40 5.34 9.72
C ASP A 11 15.31 4.87 8.59
N ASP A 12 15.27 3.58 8.27
CA ASP A 12 15.99 3.01 7.14
C ASP A 12 15.45 3.55 5.82
N GLN A 13 14.11 3.61 5.67
CA GLN A 13 13.46 4.20 4.50
C GLN A 13 13.86 5.67 4.33
N HIS A 14 13.84 6.45 5.41
CA HIS A 14 14.27 7.84 5.40
C HIS A 14 15.74 7.99 4.99
N ARG A 15 16.63 7.16 5.52
CA ARG A 15 18.06 7.15 5.14
C ARG A 15 18.28 6.81 3.68
N LEU A 16 17.50 5.84 3.15
CA LEU A 16 17.54 5.47 1.74
C LEU A 16 17.13 6.65 0.85
N ILE A 17 16.02 7.31 1.17
CA ILE A 17 15.52 8.47 0.41
C ILE A 17 16.55 9.61 0.41
N ARG A 18 17.18 9.91 1.54
CA ARG A 18 18.25 10.93 1.60
C ARG A 18 19.43 10.62 0.69
N ARG A 19 19.85 9.37 0.60
CA ARG A 19 20.91 8.94 -0.34
C ARG A 19 20.47 9.13 -1.79
N LEU A 20 19.22 8.80 -2.10
CA LEU A 20 18.67 8.97 -3.44
C LEU A 20 18.55 10.44 -3.84
N LEU A 21 18.13 11.33 -2.94
CA LEU A 21 18.11 12.76 -3.20
C LEU A 21 19.50 13.30 -3.60
N LYS A 22 20.54 12.88 -2.86
CA LYS A 22 21.92 13.23 -3.19
C LYS A 22 22.35 12.69 -4.55
N SER A 23 22.03 11.44 -4.88
CA SER A 23 22.40 10.82 -6.16
C SER A 23 21.68 11.45 -7.35
N LEU A 24 20.49 11.98 -7.14
CA LEU A 24 19.68 12.67 -8.14
C LEU A 24 19.97 14.19 -8.20
N ASN A 25 20.94 14.70 -7.44
CA ASN A 25 21.28 16.13 -7.31
C ASN A 25 20.06 16.99 -6.92
N LEU A 26 19.19 16.47 -6.06
CA LEU A 26 18.03 17.19 -5.55
C LEU A 26 18.35 17.85 -4.21
N ASP A 27 17.92 19.11 -4.07
CA ASP A 27 18.11 19.87 -2.83
C ASP A 27 17.14 19.39 -1.73
N GLU A 28 17.68 18.84 -0.63
CA GLU A 28 16.89 18.35 0.50
C GLU A 28 16.11 19.49 1.21
N LYS A 29 16.53 20.76 1.08
CA LYS A 29 15.77 21.89 1.61
C LYS A 29 14.47 22.11 0.84
N ARG A 30 14.52 21.92 -0.47
CA ARG A 30 13.34 22.03 -1.35
C ARG A 30 12.47 20.76 -1.32
N TYR A 31 13.11 19.60 -1.19
CA TYR A 31 12.45 18.28 -1.19
C TYR A 31 12.84 17.51 0.09
N PRO A 32 12.25 17.84 1.25
CA PRO A 32 12.58 17.18 2.50
C PRO A 32 12.31 15.67 2.44
N ALA A 33 13.30 14.85 2.78
CA ALA A 33 13.21 13.39 2.69
C ALA A 33 12.01 12.81 3.44
N LYS A 34 11.63 13.43 4.58
CA LYS A 34 10.46 13.02 5.36
C LYS A 34 9.14 13.25 4.61
N GLN A 35 9.01 14.36 3.88
CA GLN A 35 7.82 14.64 3.06
C GLN A 35 7.71 13.68 1.89
N ILE A 36 8.85 13.38 1.24
CA ILE A 36 8.89 12.38 0.16
C ILE A 36 8.53 11.00 0.69
N MET A 37 9.01 10.62 1.87
CA MET A 37 8.66 9.35 2.50
C MET A 37 7.15 9.24 2.75
N TRP A 38 6.54 10.31 3.29
CA TRP A 38 5.10 10.35 3.48
C TRP A 38 4.32 10.27 2.17
N TYR A 39 4.79 10.99 1.14
CA TYR A 39 4.20 10.93 -0.19
C TYR A 39 4.24 9.50 -0.75
N ILE A 40 5.40 8.84 -0.71
CA ILE A 40 5.58 7.47 -1.20
C ILE A 40 4.65 6.50 -0.46
N ASN A 41 4.63 6.56 0.87
CA ASN A 41 3.79 5.68 1.68
C ASN A 41 2.30 5.94 1.42
N GLY A 42 1.89 7.22 1.34
CA GLY A 42 0.52 7.58 1.00
C GLY A 42 0.09 7.04 -0.38
N LYS A 43 0.96 7.14 -1.41
CA LYS A 43 0.66 6.57 -2.73
C LYS A 43 0.56 5.04 -2.71
N LYS A 44 1.38 4.36 -1.92
CA LYS A 44 1.25 2.91 -1.70
C LYS A 44 -0.06 2.56 -0.98
N ASP A 45 -0.45 3.35 0.02
CA ASP A 45 -1.72 3.18 0.75
C ASP A 45 -2.95 3.44 -0.14
N GLU A 46 -2.81 4.24 -1.20
CA GLU A 46 -3.80 4.41 -2.27
C GLU A 46 -3.75 3.28 -3.31
N GLY A 47 -2.82 2.36 -3.23
CA GLY A 47 -2.62 1.29 -4.22
C GLY A 47 -1.86 1.71 -5.48
N LEU A 48 -1.20 2.86 -5.47
CA LEU A 48 -0.59 3.46 -6.65
C LEU A 48 0.91 3.18 -6.73
N ARG A 49 1.34 2.65 -7.87
CA ARG A 49 2.74 2.58 -8.29
C ARG A 49 3.16 3.87 -9.02
N PRO A 50 4.46 4.20 -9.10
CA PRO A 50 4.92 5.40 -9.82
C PRO A 50 4.32 5.56 -11.23
N LYS A 51 4.22 4.45 -11.97
CA LYS A 51 3.67 4.40 -13.33
C LYS A 51 2.17 4.72 -13.44
N HIS A 52 1.44 4.69 -12.33
CA HIS A 52 0.00 4.96 -12.29
C HIS A 52 -0.31 6.39 -11.82
N ILE A 53 0.72 7.19 -11.50
CA ILE A 53 0.54 8.55 -11.00
C ILE A 53 0.70 9.53 -12.17
N GLU A 54 -0.42 10.09 -12.60
CA GLU A 54 -0.46 11.15 -13.60
C GLU A 54 -0.51 12.50 -12.89
N THR A 55 0.49 13.35 -13.16
CA THR A 55 0.56 14.68 -12.55
C THR A 55 1.21 15.68 -13.49
N TYR A 56 0.69 16.90 -13.48
CA TYR A 56 1.23 18.06 -14.19
C TYR A 56 1.98 19.01 -13.26
N ASP A 57 1.95 18.78 -11.95
CA ASP A 57 2.70 19.57 -10.97
C ASP A 57 4.20 19.21 -11.04
N PRO A 58 5.09 20.18 -11.37
CA PRO A 58 6.52 19.92 -11.45
C PRO A 58 7.12 19.39 -10.14
N ASN A 59 6.61 19.79 -8.98
CA ASN A 59 7.10 19.31 -7.70
C ASN A 59 6.69 17.85 -7.45
N GLU A 60 5.44 17.52 -7.76
CA GLU A 60 4.96 16.14 -7.66
C GLU A 60 5.68 15.22 -8.66
N GLN A 61 5.97 15.69 -9.88
CA GLN A 61 6.77 14.93 -10.85
C GLN A 61 8.15 14.54 -10.29
N VAL A 62 8.78 15.43 -9.51
CA VAL A 62 10.03 15.10 -8.82
C VAL A 62 9.81 14.02 -7.75
N MET A 63 8.74 14.13 -6.95
CA MET A 63 8.41 13.10 -5.93
C MET A 63 8.15 11.74 -6.57
N VAL A 64 7.44 11.69 -7.69
CA VAL A 64 7.22 10.45 -8.47
C VAL A 64 8.54 9.85 -8.96
N LYS A 65 9.47 10.67 -9.46
CA LYS A 65 10.82 10.20 -9.86
C LYS A 65 11.60 9.62 -8.68
N VAL A 66 11.53 10.26 -7.51
CA VAL A 66 12.18 9.73 -6.31
C VAL A 66 11.50 8.43 -5.85
N TYR A 67 10.18 8.33 -5.95
CA TYR A 67 9.44 7.10 -5.67
C TYR A 67 9.91 5.96 -6.58
N GLU A 68 10.01 6.20 -7.88
CA GLU A 68 10.51 5.21 -8.84
C GLU A 68 11.94 4.77 -8.53
N ALA A 69 12.84 5.71 -8.24
CA ALA A 69 14.21 5.42 -7.86
C ALA A 69 14.29 4.62 -6.54
N CYS A 70 13.43 4.94 -5.57
CA CYS A 70 13.31 4.23 -4.29
C CYS A 70 12.86 2.78 -4.52
N GLN A 71 11.81 2.58 -5.34
CA GLN A 71 11.30 1.27 -5.70
C GLN A 71 12.39 0.41 -6.35
N GLN A 72 13.10 0.96 -7.34
CA GLN A 72 14.19 0.26 -8.03
C GLN A 72 15.36 -0.08 -7.10
N ALA A 73 15.70 0.82 -6.16
CA ALA A 73 16.75 0.57 -5.19
C ALA A 73 16.37 -0.54 -4.21
N CYS A 74 15.13 -0.54 -3.72
CA CYS A 74 14.59 -1.58 -2.85
C CYS A 74 14.53 -2.94 -3.57
N ASP A 75 14.06 -2.97 -4.81
CA ASP A 75 13.96 -4.21 -5.60
C ASP A 75 15.33 -4.85 -5.83
N ARG A 76 16.35 -4.04 -6.17
CA ARG A 76 17.73 -4.53 -6.35
C ARG A 76 18.36 -5.05 -5.06
N ALA A 77 18.02 -4.44 -3.93
CA ALA A 77 18.59 -4.81 -2.63
C ALA A 77 17.77 -5.88 -1.88
N GLY A 78 16.62 -6.29 -2.41
CA GLY A 78 15.71 -7.21 -1.71
C GLY A 78 15.11 -6.60 -0.45
N LEU A 79 14.81 -5.30 -0.48
CA LEU A 79 14.23 -4.55 0.65
C LEU A 79 12.75 -4.26 0.43
N VAL A 80 11.98 -4.28 1.50
CA VAL A 80 10.57 -3.87 1.49
C VAL A 80 10.23 -3.05 2.73
N ASP A 81 9.44 -2.01 2.57
CA ASP A 81 8.80 -1.32 3.70
C ASP A 81 7.40 -1.90 3.98
N PHE A 82 6.78 -1.50 5.09
CA PHE A 82 5.48 -2.03 5.50
C PHE A 82 4.37 -1.75 4.48
N ALA A 83 4.33 -0.55 3.90
CA ALA A 83 3.35 -0.20 2.87
C ALA A 83 3.55 -1.06 1.60
N GLU A 84 4.81 -1.36 1.26
CA GLU A 84 5.16 -2.24 0.13
C GLU A 84 4.68 -3.68 0.33
N ILE A 85 4.77 -4.22 1.55
CA ILE A 85 4.29 -5.58 1.85
C ILE A 85 2.80 -5.68 1.54
N LEU A 86 2.02 -4.71 2.00
CA LEU A 86 0.58 -4.69 1.80
C LEU A 86 0.23 -4.52 0.31
N LEU A 87 0.85 -3.55 -0.37
CA LEU A 87 0.63 -3.30 -1.79
C LEU A 87 0.98 -4.54 -2.64
N ARG A 88 2.12 -5.19 -2.40
CA ARG A 88 2.51 -6.41 -3.13
C ARG A 88 1.59 -7.58 -2.83
N SER A 89 1.16 -7.76 -1.59
CA SER A 89 0.21 -8.83 -1.25
C SER A 89 -1.11 -8.64 -1.99
N HIS A 90 -1.61 -7.40 -2.08
CA HIS A 90 -2.77 -7.07 -2.89
C HIS A 90 -2.55 -7.39 -4.38
N GLU A 91 -1.43 -6.95 -4.96
CA GLU A 91 -1.09 -7.21 -6.37
C GLU A 91 -1.02 -8.71 -6.67
N VAL A 92 -0.39 -9.51 -5.79
CA VAL A 92 -0.32 -10.97 -5.94
C VAL A 92 -1.71 -11.59 -5.93
N LEU A 93 -2.56 -11.23 -4.96
CA LEU A 93 -3.91 -11.76 -4.88
C LEU A 93 -4.78 -11.35 -6.08
N ALA A 94 -4.61 -10.12 -6.58
CA ALA A 94 -5.35 -9.62 -7.74
C ALA A 94 -4.93 -10.27 -9.06
N THR A 95 -3.66 -10.71 -9.18
CA THR A 95 -3.10 -11.21 -10.45
C THR A 95 -2.94 -12.73 -10.49
N HIS A 96 -3.07 -13.43 -9.35
CA HIS A 96 -2.91 -14.88 -9.25
C HIS A 96 -4.19 -15.53 -8.65
N PRO A 97 -5.16 -15.89 -9.50
CA PRO A 97 -6.45 -16.44 -9.06
C PRO A 97 -6.32 -17.73 -8.24
N ASP A 98 -5.32 -18.55 -8.53
CA ASP A 98 -5.01 -19.79 -7.80
C ASP A 98 -4.60 -19.49 -6.35
N VAL A 99 -3.74 -18.50 -6.14
CA VAL A 99 -3.34 -18.03 -4.81
C VAL A 99 -4.53 -17.44 -4.07
N LEU A 100 -5.31 -16.58 -4.73
CA LEU A 100 -6.51 -15.99 -4.15
C LEU A 100 -7.50 -17.06 -3.71
N SER A 101 -7.79 -18.02 -4.57
CA SER A 101 -8.70 -19.16 -4.28
C SER A 101 -8.21 -19.97 -3.09
N HIS A 102 -6.88 -20.22 -3.00
CA HIS A 102 -6.29 -20.92 -1.85
C HIS A 102 -6.60 -20.19 -0.54
N TYR A 103 -6.37 -18.87 -0.48
CA TYR A 103 -6.59 -18.09 0.74
C TYR A 103 -8.08 -17.91 1.05
N ARG A 104 -8.97 -17.73 0.07
CA ARG A 104 -10.41 -17.70 0.27
C ARG A 104 -10.93 -18.98 0.89
N LYS A 105 -10.49 -20.14 0.42
CA LYS A 105 -10.86 -21.45 1.01
C LYS A 105 -10.36 -21.61 2.44
N ARG A 106 -9.21 -21.02 2.75
CA ARG A 106 -8.60 -21.09 4.10
C ARG A 106 -9.27 -20.13 5.08
N PHE A 107 -9.57 -18.91 4.64
CA PHE A 107 -10.14 -17.85 5.47
C PHE A 107 -11.65 -17.72 5.23
N ARG A 108 -12.42 -18.66 5.78
CA ARG A 108 -13.86 -18.69 5.66
C ARG A 108 -14.58 -17.60 6.47
N HIS A 109 -13.93 -17.09 7.48
CA HIS A 109 -14.41 -16.02 8.35
C HIS A 109 -13.34 -14.94 8.45
N VAL A 110 -13.69 -13.72 8.09
CA VAL A 110 -12.85 -12.54 8.17
C VAL A 110 -13.49 -11.58 9.17
N LEU A 111 -12.79 -11.26 10.23
CA LEU A 111 -13.19 -10.24 11.21
C LEU A 111 -12.25 -9.05 11.04
N VAL A 112 -12.83 -7.89 10.77
CA VAL A 112 -12.12 -6.62 10.68
C VAL A 112 -12.53 -5.78 11.88
N ASP A 113 -11.57 -5.43 12.72
CA ASP A 113 -11.74 -4.52 13.83
C ASP A 113 -11.18 -3.15 13.47
N GLU A 114 -11.64 -2.09 14.14
CA GLU A 114 -11.24 -0.70 13.88
C GLU A 114 -11.38 -0.30 12.40
N PHE A 115 -12.50 -0.69 11.78
CA PHE A 115 -12.70 -0.52 10.34
C PHE A 115 -12.58 0.94 9.89
N GLN A 116 -12.94 1.91 10.76
CA GLN A 116 -12.81 3.35 10.50
C GLN A 116 -11.36 3.79 10.22
N ASP A 117 -10.37 3.01 10.64
CA ASP A 117 -8.95 3.30 10.45
C ASP A 117 -8.33 2.63 9.22
N THR A 118 -9.15 1.91 8.41
CA THR A 118 -8.67 1.25 7.20
C THR A 118 -8.38 2.24 6.07
N ASN A 119 -7.22 2.10 5.43
CA ASN A 119 -6.90 2.82 4.21
C ASN A 119 -7.41 2.08 2.95
N SER A 120 -7.31 2.74 1.78
CA SER A 120 -7.86 2.22 0.54
C SER A 120 -7.28 0.86 0.13
N ILE A 121 -5.97 0.63 0.29
CA ILE A 121 -5.35 -0.64 -0.09
C ILE A 121 -5.72 -1.77 0.88
N GLN A 122 -5.88 -1.49 2.17
CA GLN A 122 -6.36 -2.44 3.17
C GLN A 122 -7.79 -2.88 2.84
N TYR A 123 -8.65 -1.92 2.53
CA TYR A 123 -10.01 -2.22 2.11
C TYR A 123 -10.06 -3.07 0.84
N ALA A 124 -9.31 -2.69 -0.19
CA ALA A 124 -9.21 -3.46 -1.43
C ALA A 124 -8.68 -4.89 -1.19
N TRP A 125 -7.73 -5.06 -0.28
CA TRP A 125 -7.20 -6.36 0.12
C TRP A 125 -8.28 -7.21 0.82
N ILE A 126 -9.05 -6.63 1.74
CA ILE A 126 -10.17 -7.29 2.42
C ILE A 126 -11.21 -7.74 1.40
N GLN A 127 -11.58 -6.87 0.44
CA GLN A 127 -12.53 -7.22 -0.62
C GLN A 127 -12.06 -8.42 -1.45
N LEU A 128 -10.78 -8.48 -1.82
CA LEU A 128 -10.23 -9.63 -2.55
C LEU A 128 -10.38 -10.93 -1.76
N ILE A 129 -10.00 -10.95 -0.48
CA ILE A 129 -10.05 -12.15 0.37
C ILE A 129 -11.48 -12.59 0.66
N SER A 130 -12.39 -11.63 0.84
CA SER A 130 -13.79 -11.92 1.20
C SER A 130 -14.69 -12.31 0.02
N GLY A 131 -14.18 -12.27 -1.20
CA GLY A 131 -15.00 -12.55 -2.39
C GLY A 131 -15.90 -11.39 -2.83
N GLY A 132 -15.82 -10.24 -2.15
CA GLY A 132 -16.53 -9.02 -2.55
C GLY A 132 -15.88 -8.42 -3.80
N HIS A 133 -16.68 -8.24 -4.87
CA HIS A 133 -16.32 -7.36 -5.98
C HIS A 133 -17.05 -6.03 -5.75
N PRO A 134 -16.41 -4.89 -5.96
CA PRO A 134 -17.15 -3.62 -6.02
C PRO A 134 -18.17 -3.73 -7.16
N GLY A 135 -19.45 -3.90 -6.83
CA GLY A 135 -20.54 -4.02 -7.81
C GLY A 135 -20.79 -5.42 -8.39
N GLY A 136 -20.16 -6.48 -7.85
CA GLY A 136 -20.33 -7.85 -8.31
C GLY A 136 -21.12 -8.71 -7.32
N VAL A 137 -21.87 -9.67 -7.85
CA VAL A 137 -22.52 -10.74 -7.11
C VAL A 137 -21.43 -11.51 -6.36
N ALA A 138 -21.63 -11.70 -5.05
CA ALA A 138 -20.76 -12.60 -4.26
C ALA A 138 -20.66 -13.93 -5.02
N ASP A 139 -19.44 -14.46 -5.13
CA ASP A 139 -19.24 -15.74 -5.78
C ASP A 139 -20.04 -16.78 -5.00
N GLU A 140 -21.18 -17.23 -5.56
CA GLU A 140 -22.09 -18.16 -4.90
C GLU A 140 -21.41 -19.49 -4.50
N LEU A 141 -20.25 -19.76 -5.10
CA LEU A 141 -19.52 -21.00 -4.90
C LEU A 141 -18.63 -21.01 -3.64
N ASP A 142 -18.28 -19.85 -3.07
CA ASP A 142 -17.45 -19.81 -1.85
C ASP A 142 -17.62 -18.51 -1.04
N PRO A 143 -18.77 -18.25 -0.41
CA PRO A 143 -18.98 -17.03 0.37
C PRO A 143 -18.11 -17.06 1.62
N SER A 144 -17.17 -16.13 1.71
CA SER A 144 -16.50 -15.83 2.98
C SER A 144 -17.39 -14.92 3.82
N TYR A 145 -17.57 -15.25 5.09
CA TYR A 145 -18.30 -14.40 6.02
C TYR A 145 -17.38 -13.27 6.50
N VAL A 146 -17.73 -12.03 6.19
CA VAL A 146 -17.00 -10.84 6.66
C VAL A 146 -17.82 -10.12 7.70
N ARG A 147 -17.19 -9.81 8.82
CA ARG A 147 -17.74 -8.95 9.85
C ARG A 147 -16.79 -7.77 10.07
N MET A 148 -17.28 -6.58 9.88
CA MET A 148 -16.56 -5.34 10.12
C MET A 148 -17.11 -4.70 11.39
N VAL A 149 -16.23 -4.25 12.26
CA VAL A 149 -16.54 -3.55 13.51
C VAL A 149 -15.72 -2.27 13.51
N GLY A 150 -16.36 -1.16 13.78
CA GLY A 150 -15.71 0.15 13.85
C GLY A 150 -16.63 1.15 14.52
N ASP A 151 -16.06 2.27 14.92
CA ASP A 151 -16.74 3.42 15.51
C ASP A 151 -16.23 4.69 14.82
N ASP A 152 -17.09 5.32 14.03
CA ASP A 152 -16.74 6.49 13.21
C ASP A 152 -16.29 7.68 14.09
N ASP A 153 -16.83 7.77 15.32
CA ASP A 153 -16.45 8.82 16.27
C ASP A 153 -15.01 8.66 16.80
N GLN A 154 -14.43 7.48 16.65
CA GLN A 154 -13.04 7.17 17.03
C GLN A 154 -12.04 7.24 15.88
N SER A 155 -12.48 7.63 14.67
CA SER A 155 -11.57 7.74 13.51
C SER A 155 -10.56 8.88 13.71
N ILE A 156 -9.32 8.52 14.03
CA ILE A 156 -8.20 9.44 14.26
C ILE A 156 -7.07 9.33 13.22
N TYR A 157 -7.14 8.35 12.33
CA TYR A 157 -6.10 8.04 11.36
C TYR A 157 -6.39 8.53 9.93
N GLY A 158 -7.25 9.53 9.76
CA GLY A 158 -7.51 10.16 8.45
C GLY A 158 -6.24 10.64 7.74
N TRP A 159 -5.24 11.08 8.50
CA TRP A 159 -3.93 11.48 7.98
C TRP A 159 -3.08 10.31 7.42
N ARG A 160 -3.46 9.07 7.72
CA ARG A 160 -2.89 7.83 7.13
C ARG A 160 -3.72 7.32 5.96
N GLY A 161 -4.67 8.08 5.46
CA GLY A 161 -5.55 7.68 4.36
C GLY A 161 -6.72 6.79 4.79
N ALA A 162 -7.03 6.69 6.09
CA ALA A 162 -8.25 6.07 6.56
C ALA A 162 -9.47 6.83 5.99
N ARG A 163 -10.45 6.08 5.51
CA ARG A 163 -11.69 6.62 4.95
C ARG A 163 -12.88 6.00 5.67
N VAL A 164 -13.65 6.82 6.33
CA VAL A 164 -14.89 6.43 7.02
C VAL A 164 -15.96 5.97 6.01
N GLU A 165 -15.85 6.40 4.76
CA GLU A 165 -16.80 6.16 3.67
C GLU A 165 -16.56 4.83 2.90
N ASN A 166 -15.62 3.99 3.33
CA ASN A 166 -15.31 2.72 2.66
C ASN A 166 -16.42 1.67 2.78
#